data_d64e3ca80a0d0919fedb0fb7eb72586f
#
_entry.id   d64e3ca80a0d0919fedb0fb7eb72586f
#
_cell.length_a   1.000
_cell.length_b   1.000
_cell.length_c   1.000
_cell.angle_alpha   90.00
_cell.angle_beta   90.00
_cell.angle_gamma   90.00
#
_symmetry.space_group_name_H-M   'P 1'
#
loop_
_entity.id
_entity.type
_entity.pdbx_description
1 polymer ?
#
loop_
_entity_poly.entity_id
_entity_poly.type
_entity_poly.pdbx_seq_one_letter_code
_entity_poly.pdbx_strand_id
1 'polypeptide(L)'
;KQYPIVPKMERDINFVFSKKFLISEITSQIRKTGKNLLEDVNLIDVFEDIKFGENNISYTFRLSYRDKDKTLLDSDIKLIHSSIISNIEKSFNTKLRN
;
A
#
# COMPACT_ATOMS: atom_id res chain seq x y z
N LYS A 1 20.43 -16.08 22.38
CA LYS A 1 20.83 -14.69 22.17
C LYS A 1 19.72 -13.88 21.56
N GLN A 2 19.41 -12.76 22.16
CA GLN A 2 18.35 -11.91 21.68
C GLN A 2 18.89 -10.73 20.89
N TYR A 3 18.20 -10.43 19.79
CA TYR A 3 18.48 -9.23 19.01
C TYR A 3 17.35 -8.25 19.24
N PRO A 4 17.63 -6.96 19.27
CA PRO A 4 16.56 -5.96 19.36
C PRO A 4 15.61 -6.14 18.19
N ILE A 5 14.31 -6.11 18.48
CA ILE A 5 13.29 -6.13 17.44
C ILE A 5 13.01 -4.69 17.05
N VAL A 6 13.31 -4.33 15.81
CA VAL A 6 12.98 -3.01 15.30
C VAL A 6 11.49 -3.04 14.93
N PRO A 7 10.68 -2.16 15.53
CA PRO A 7 9.25 -2.15 15.24
C PRO A 7 8.98 -1.73 13.80
N LYS A 8 7.93 -2.29 13.23
CA LYS A 8 7.47 -1.89 11.91
C LYS A 8 6.39 -0.82 12.04
N MET A 9 6.28 0.03 11.03
CA MET A 9 5.22 1.02 10.92
C MET A 9 4.23 0.55 9.88
N GLU A 10 2.95 0.56 10.23
CA GLU A 10 1.89 0.12 9.32
C GLU A 10 1.04 1.29 8.87
N ARG A 11 0.66 1.27 7.59
CA ARG A 11 -0.22 2.28 6.99
C ARG A 11 -1.21 1.57 6.08
N ASP A 12 -2.47 1.93 6.21
CA ASP A 12 -3.53 1.37 5.38
C ASP A 12 -3.88 2.35 4.27
N ILE A 13 -4.02 1.83 3.05
CA ILE A 13 -4.45 2.62 1.90
C ILE A 13 -5.64 1.94 1.25
N ASN A 14 -6.65 2.73 0.90
CA ASN A 14 -7.85 2.25 0.25
C ASN A 14 -8.08 2.97 -1.07
N PHE A 15 -8.37 2.19 -2.10
CA PHE A 15 -8.69 2.70 -3.43
C PHE A 15 -9.81 1.88 -4.04
N VAL A 16 -10.54 2.48 -4.96
CA VAL A 16 -11.46 1.75 -5.84
C VAL A 16 -10.76 1.52 -7.17
N PHE A 17 -10.67 0.26 -7.58
CA PHE A 17 -10.02 -0.14 -8.82
C PHE A 17 -11.03 -0.72 -9.79
N SER A 18 -10.70 -0.64 -11.08
CA SER A 18 -11.41 -1.44 -12.07
C SER A 18 -11.08 -2.92 -11.85
N LYS A 19 -12.09 -3.77 -11.95
CA LYS A 19 -11.90 -5.23 -11.80
C LYS A 19 -10.99 -5.83 -12.86
N LYS A 20 -10.69 -5.10 -13.93
CA LYS A 20 -9.77 -5.58 -14.96
C LYS A 20 -8.34 -5.74 -14.46
N PHE A 21 -7.97 -5.03 -13.39
CA PHE A 21 -6.63 -5.12 -12.82
C PHE A 21 -6.54 -6.27 -11.84
N LEU A 22 -5.45 -7.03 -11.92
CA LEU A 22 -5.17 -8.11 -10.98
C LEU A 22 -4.58 -7.54 -9.70
N ILE A 23 -4.90 -8.17 -8.57
CA ILE A 23 -4.31 -7.80 -7.28
C ILE A 23 -2.78 -7.88 -7.35
N SER A 24 -2.25 -8.88 -8.03
CA SER A 24 -0.80 -9.06 -8.22
C SER A 24 -0.16 -7.88 -8.96
N GLU A 25 -0.88 -7.29 -9.92
CA GLU A 25 -0.38 -6.11 -10.63
C GLU A 25 -0.28 -4.91 -9.68
N ILE A 26 -1.29 -4.74 -8.83
CA ILE A 26 -1.34 -3.64 -7.87
C ILE A 26 -0.24 -3.79 -6.83
N THR A 27 -0.12 -4.97 -6.22
CA THR A 27 0.90 -5.21 -5.20
C THR A 27 2.31 -5.11 -5.77
N SER A 28 2.50 -5.53 -7.02
CA SER A 28 3.78 -5.42 -7.71
C SER A 28 4.20 -3.95 -7.84
N GLN A 29 3.29 -3.07 -8.22
CA GLN A 29 3.57 -1.64 -8.31
C GLN A 29 3.90 -1.04 -6.94
N ILE A 30 3.19 -1.47 -5.91
CA ILE A 30 3.44 -1.01 -4.54
C ILE A 30 4.85 -1.40 -4.09
N ARG A 31 5.23 -2.66 -4.28
CA ARG A 31 6.54 -3.16 -3.89
C ARG A 31 7.66 -2.48 -4.66
N LYS A 32 7.47 -2.25 -5.94
CA LYS A 32 8.44 -1.59 -6.80
C LYS A 32 8.72 -0.17 -6.33
N THR A 33 7.69 0.54 -5.91
CA THR A 33 7.82 1.92 -5.44
C THR A 33 8.37 1.98 -4.01
N GLY A 34 7.93 1.06 -3.16
CA GLY A 34 8.33 1.04 -1.74
C GLY A 34 9.76 0.63 -1.48
N LYS A 35 10.33 -0.15 -2.39
CA LYS A 35 11.74 -0.56 -2.33
C LYS A 35 12.10 -1.23 -1.00
N ASN A 36 13.28 -0.89 -0.47
CA ASN A 36 13.85 -1.57 0.70
C ASN A 36 13.13 -1.31 2.02
N LEU A 37 12.45 -0.18 2.15
CA LEU A 37 11.76 0.14 3.39
C LEU A 37 10.41 -0.57 3.51
N LEU A 38 9.83 -0.96 2.40
CA LEU A 38 8.56 -1.67 2.40
C LEU A 38 8.82 -3.17 2.60
N GLU A 39 8.48 -3.64 3.80
CA GLU A 39 8.70 -5.04 4.15
C GLU A 39 7.57 -5.94 3.64
N ASP A 40 6.33 -5.45 3.73
CA ASP A 40 5.18 -6.28 3.41
C ASP A 40 4.00 -5.47 2.88
N VAL A 41 3.17 -6.13 2.08
CA VAL A 41 1.94 -5.59 1.51
C VAL A 41 0.86 -6.65 1.65
N ASN A 42 -0.20 -6.35 2.38
CA ASN A 42 -1.31 -7.29 2.57
C ASN A 42 -2.64 -6.68 2.18
N LEU A 43 -3.41 -7.43 1.43
CA LEU A 43 -4.81 -7.06 1.14
C LEU A 43 -5.64 -7.44 2.37
N ILE A 44 -6.17 -6.44 3.07
CA ILE A 44 -6.89 -6.67 4.32
C ILE A 44 -8.39 -6.48 4.21
N ASP A 45 -8.87 -5.89 3.14
CA ASP A 45 -10.30 -5.70 2.93
C ASP A 45 -10.65 -5.63 1.46
N VAL A 46 -11.79 -6.22 1.10
CA VAL A 46 -12.35 -6.22 -0.25
C VAL A 46 -13.81 -5.86 -0.13
N PHE A 47 -14.24 -4.86 -0.87
CA PHE A 47 -15.63 -4.42 -0.79
C PHE A 47 -16.17 -4.01 -2.15
N GLU A 48 -17.32 -4.55 -2.51
CA GLU A 48 -18.05 -4.15 -3.71
C GLU A 48 -19.31 -3.39 -3.33
N ASP A 49 -19.62 -2.35 -4.09
CA ASP A 49 -20.83 -1.58 -3.89
C ASP A 49 -21.18 -0.93 -5.23
N ILE A 50 -22.45 -0.91 -5.55
CA ILE A 50 -22.94 -0.32 -6.80
C ILE A 50 -22.54 1.16 -6.94
N LYS A 51 -22.37 1.84 -5.82
CA LYS A 51 -21.94 3.26 -5.83
C LYS A 51 -20.54 3.47 -6.40
N PHE A 52 -19.70 2.42 -6.43
CA PHE A 52 -18.36 2.50 -7.01
C PHE A 52 -18.37 2.33 -8.53
N GLY A 53 -19.51 1.94 -9.11
CA GLY A 53 -19.59 1.59 -10.51
C GLY A 53 -19.63 0.08 -10.70
N GLU A 54 -20.17 -0.35 -11.82
CA GLU A 54 -20.52 -1.75 -12.08
C GLU A 54 -19.31 -2.69 -12.09
N ASN A 55 -18.18 -2.24 -12.63
CA ASN A 55 -16.99 -3.08 -12.77
C ASN A 55 -15.85 -2.62 -11.87
N ASN A 56 -16.19 -2.04 -10.73
CA ASN A 56 -15.21 -1.50 -9.81
C ASN A 56 -15.30 -2.19 -8.45
N ILE A 57 -14.19 -2.21 -7.75
CA ILE A 57 -14.07 -2.88 -6.46
C ILE A 57 -13.11 -2.10 -5.57
N SER A 58 -13.44 -2.04 -4.28
CA SER A 58 -12.61 -1.37 -3.29
C SER A 58 -11.65 -2.37 -2.65
N TYR A 59 -10.36 -2.02 -2.64
CA TYR A 59 -9.33 -2.80 -1.94
C TYR A 59 -8.66 -1.92 -0.89
N THR A 60 -8.44 -2.48 0.29
CA THR A 60 -7.62 -1.85 1.31
C THR A 60 -6.36 -2.69 1.49
N PHE A 61 -5.20 -2.06 1.34
CA PHE A 61 -3.90 -2.71 1.55
C PHE A 61 -3.26 -2.16 2.80
N ARG A 62 -2.64 -3.05 3.57
CA ARG A 62 -1.81 -2.68 4.71
C ARG A 62 -0.36 -2.77 4.30
N LEU A 63 0.32 -1.65 4.37
CA LEU A 63 1.73 -1.53 4.04
C LEU A 63 2.53 -1.52 5.33
N SER A 64 3.54 -2.39 5.41
CA SER A 64 4.41 -2.48 6.58
C SER A 64 5.80 -2.01 6.20
N TYR A 65 6.29 -1.00 6.92
CA TYR A 65 7.62 -0.41 6.69
C TYR A 65 8.54 -0.78 7.85
N ARG A 66 9.76 -1.13 7.52
CA ARG A 66 10.79 -1.42 8.52
C ARG A 66 12.18 -1.19 7.94
N ASP A 67 13.05 -0.60 8.77
CA ASP A 67 14.47 -0.52 8.48
C ASP A 67 15.17 -1.50 9.41
N LYS A 68 16.15 -2.23 8.90
CA LYS A 68 16.87 -3.24 9.68
C LYS A 68 17.66 -2.63 10.83
N ASP A 69 18.13 -1.40 10.64
CA ASP A 69 19.15 -0.80 11.49
C ASP A 69 18.64 0.27 12.41
N LYS A 70 17.42 0.78 12.19
CA LYS A 70 16.89 1.87 13.00
C LYS A 70 15.38 1.84 13.10
N THR A 71 14.88 2.49 14.14
CA THR A 71 13.44 2.71 14.30
C THR A 71 13.02 3.83 13.36
N LEU A 72 12.02 3.55 12.52
CA LEU A 72 11.50 4.53 11.58
C LEU A 72 10.58 5.52 12.27
N LEU A 73 10.64 6.77 11.79
CA LEU A 73 9.71 7.83 12.16
C LEU A 73 8.78 8.11 10.97
N ASP A 74 7.67 8.79 11.23
CA ASP A 74 6.73 9.18 10.17
C ASP A 74 7.45 9.91 9.03
N SER A 75 8.39 10.78 9.36
CA SER A 75 9.16 11.55 8.37
C SER A 75 9.99 10.66 7.46
N ASP A 76 10.44 9.51 7.96
CA ASP A 76 11.28 8.59 7.19
C ASP A 76 10.51 7.91 6.06
N ILE A 77 9.23 7.66 6.27
CA ILE A 77 8.41 6.95 5.28
C ILE A 77 7.52 7.87 4.46
N LYS A 78 7.41 9.13 4.84
CA LYS A 78 6.47 10.06 4.23
C LYS A 78 6.62 10.18 2.71
N LEU A 79 7.84 10.34 2.22
CA LEU A 79 8.07 10.49 0.78
C LEU A 79 7.78 9.21 0.02
N ILE A 80 8.22 8.08 0.56
CA ILE A 80 7.98 6.77 -0.07
C ILE A 80 6.50 6.47 -0.09
N HIS A 81 5.82 6.70 1.01
CA HIS A 81 4.38 6.46 1.11
C HIS A 81 3.60 7.31 0.11
N SER A 82 3.94 8.60 0.01
CA SER A 82 3.33 9.51 -0.96
C SER A 82 3.61 9.07 -2.40
N SER A 83 4.81 8.56 -2.66
CA SER A 83 5.17 8.06 -3.98
C SER A 83 4.37 6.82 -4.35
N ILE A 84 4.14 5.93 -3.39
CA ILE A 84 3.31 4.74 -3.61
C ILE A 84 1.88 5.16 -3.99
N ILE A 85 1.31 6.08 -3.23
CA ILE A 85 -0.05 6.58 -3.49
C ILE A 85 -0.13 7.21 -4.87
N SER A 86 0.79 8.12 -5.21
CA SER A 86 0.84 8.76 -6.52
C SER A 86 0.97 7.76 -7.66
N ASN A 87 1.83 6.77 -7.47
CA ASN A 87 2.06 5.74 -8.49
C ASN A 87 0.80 4.93 -8.76
N ILE A 88 0.10 4.54 -7.69
CA ILE A 88 -1.16 3.80 -7.82
C ILE A 88 -2.21 4.64 -8.53
N GLU A 89 -2.34 5.89 -8.13
CA GLU A 89 -3.32 6.79 -8.73
C GLU A 89 -3.11 6.93 -10.23
N LYS A 90 -1.86 7.07 -10.65
CA LYS A 90 -1.51 7.22 -12.07
C LYS A 90 -1.62 5.91 -12.83
N SER A 91 -1.07 4.84 -12.27
CA SER A 91 -0.99 3.55 -12.96
C SER A 91 -2.35 2.90 -13.15
N PHE A 92 -3.26 3.10 -12.22
CA PHE A 92 -4.56 2.43 -12.22
C PHE A 92 -5.74 3.41 -12.34
N ASN A 93 -5.46 4.67 -12.59
CA ASN A 93 -6.48 5.70 -12.79
C ASN A 93 -7.50 5.72 -11.64
N THR A 94 -7.00 5.92 -10.44
CA THR A 94 -7.81 5.91 -9.22
C THR A 94 -7.37 7.01 -8.28
N LYS A 95 -8.07 7.17 -7.16
CA LYS A 95 -7.75 8.16 -6.12
C LYS A 95 -7.82 7.51 -4.74
N LEU A 96 -6.92 7.92 -3.87
CA LEU A 96 -6.92 7.48 -2.47
C LEU A 96 -8.24 7.89 -1.81
N ARG A 97 -8.85 6.95 -1.09
CA ARG A 97 -10.15 7.18 -0.45
C ARG A 97 -10.09 7.46 1.05
N ASN A 98 -9.04 7.03 1.72
CA ASN A 98 -8.94 7.23 3.18
C ASN A 98 -8.01 8.35 3.62
#